data_fba67c3f199193db13114ed716ee79aa
#
_entry.id   fba67c3f199193db13114ed716ee79aa
#
_cell.length_a   1.000
_cell.length_b   1.000
_cell.length_c   1.000
_cell.angle_alpha   90.00
_cell.angle_beta   90.00
_cell.angle_gamma   90.00
#
_symmetry.space_group_name_H-M   'P 1'
#
loop_
_entity.id
_entity.type
_entity.pdbx_description
1 polymer ?
#
loop_
_entity_poly.entity_id
_entity_poly.type
_entity_poly.pdbx_seq_one_letter_code
_entity_poly.pdbx_strand_id
1 'polypeptide(L)'
;MQKIFLFFIAACFTFGCSNNQPQGNASPVDAKTFSKKIAHAPNAQILDVRTPEEFDKGHLENAININWNSSDFFQNLSEIKKSRPVFVYCLGGGRSAAAVAKLREEGFKKVYDMKGGFMAWNAAGLPSTTQKTLKTKGLSLIEYGNLMKDSSKLVLVDFYADWCGPCKKMAPFIKKIAQEKNQILTLV
;
A
#
# COMPACT_ATOMS: atom_id res chain seq x y z
N MET A 1 38.00 15.30 75.63
CA MET A 1 37.76 16.02 74.35
C MET A 1 37.64 15.02 73.26
N GLN A 2 36.40 14.68 72.92
CA GLN A 2 36.08 13.58 72.02
C GLN A 2 35.62 14.20 70.72
N LYS A 3 36.40 14.00 69.62
CA LYS A 3 36.06 14.51 68.29
C LYS A 3 35.16 13.52 67.56
N ILE A 4 33.92 13.97 67.37
CA ILE A 4 32.91 13.21 66.55
C ILE A 4 33.18 13.53 65.09
N PHE A 5 33.59 12.51 64.32
CA PHE A 5 33.69 12.58 62.85
C PHE A 5 32.31 12.21 62.25
N LEU A 6 31.63 13.17 61.70
CA LEU A 6 30.40 12.98 60.92
C LEU A 6 30.81 12.58 59.48
N PHE A 7 30.59 11.31 59.13
CA PHE A 7 30.67 10.84 57.75
C PHE A 7 29.39 11.23 57.00
N PHE A 8 29.50 12.17 56.09
CA PHE A 8 28.46 12.44 55.10
C PHE A 8 28.54 11.36 53.99
N ILE A 9 27.57 10.43 53.99
CA ILE A 9 27.39 9.51 52.86
C ILE A 9 26.59 10.28 51.81
N ALA A 10 27.27 10.74 50.75
CA ALA A 10 26.64 11.26 49.56
C ALA A 10 26.06 10.11 48.75
N ALA A 11 24.75 9.91 48.87
CA ALA A 11 24.01 8.97 47.98
C ALA A 11 23.93 9.56 46.59
N CYS A 12 24.81 9.11 45.69
CA CYS A 12 24.68 9.39 44.26
C CYS A 12 23.46 8.62 43.69
N PHE A 13 22.35 9.31 43.61
CA PHE A 13 21.24 8.85 42.78
C PHE A 13 21.67 8.95 41.31
N THR A 14 22.09 7.84 40.74
CA THR A 14 22.23 7.71 39.30
C THR A 14 20.82 7.64 38.70
N PHE A 15 20.30 8.77 38.25
CA PHE A 15 19.17 8.79 37.34
C PHE A 15 19.61 8.09 36.06
N GLY A 16 19.27 6.81 35.96
CA GLY A 16 19.31 6.08 34.69
C GLY A 16 18.37 6.75 33.73
N CYS A 17 18.90 7.61 32.84
CA CYS A 17 18.16 8.00 31.64
C CYS A 17 17.87 6.75 30.85
N SER A 18 16.64 6.21 30.97
CA SER A 18 16.09 5.33 29.98
C SER A 18 16.10 6.06 28.64
N ASN A 19 17.09 5.72 27.82
CA ASN A 19 17.09 6.09 26.41
C ASN A 19 15.88 5.43 25.74
N ASN A 20 14.70 6.00 25.91
CA ASN A 20 13.59 5.82 25.01
C ASN A 20 13.89 6.61 23.74
N GLN A 21 14.91 6.18 23.02
CA GLN A 21 15.04 6.60 21.63
C GLN A 21 13.81 6.05 20.90
N PRO A 22 13.04 6.90 20.21
CA PRO A 22 12.00 6.43 19.30
C PRO A 22 12.70 5.48 18.32
N GLN A 23 12.26 4.24 18.32
CA GLN A 23 12.86 3.18 17.51
C GLN A 23 12.86 3.59 16.04
N GLY A 24 14.03 4.07 15.63
CA GLY A 24 14.67 3.74 14.42
C GLY A 24 14.05 4.34 13.17
N ASN A 25 14.69 5.38 12.69
CA ASN A 25 14.93 5.52 11.25
C ASN A 25 15.68 4.27 10.76
N ALA A 26 14.96 3.16 10.57
CA ALA A 26 15.54 2.04 9.87
C ALA A 26 15.96 2.55 8.48
N SER A 27 17.26 2.54 8.22
CA SER A 27 17.82 2.97 6.94
C SER A 27 17.17 2.20 5.80
N PRO A 28 16.97 2.83 4.64
CA PRO A 28 16.47 2.14 3.46
C PRO A 28 17.31 0.90 3.16
N VAL A 29 16.65 -0.21 2.81
CA VAL A 29 17.32 -1.48 2.50
C VAL A 29 17.45 -1.66 0.99
N ASP A 30 18.52 -2.30 0.53
CA ASP A 30 18.69 -2.63 -0.88
C ASP A 30 17.60 -3.58 -1.39
N ALA A 31 17.40 -3.65 -2.71
CA ALA A 31 16.33 -4.42 -3.34
C ALA A 31 16.39 -5.92 -3.02
N LYS A 32 17.58 -6.53 -2.93
CA LYS A 32 17.72 -7.95 -2.60
C LYS A 32 17.33 -8.23 -1.15
N THR A 33 17.77 -7.37 -0.23
CA THR A 33 17.39 -7.45 1.18
C THR A 33 15.90 -7.20 1.37
N PHE A 34 15.33 -6.24 0.62
CA PHE A 34 13.90 -5.94 0.62
C PHE A 34 13.08 -7.17 0.18
N SER A 35 13.47 -7.82 -0.93
CA SER A 35 12.85 -9.04 -1.43
C SER A 35 12.90 -10.18 -0.40
N LYS A 36 14.08 -10.44 0.20
CA LYS A 36 14.23 -11.46 1.24
C LYS A 36 13.33 -11.19 2.45
N LYS A 37 13.26 -9.93 2.90
CA LYS A 37 12.40 -9.56 4.03
C LYS A 37 10.91 -9.79 3.73
N ILE A 38 10.45 -9.48 2.52
CA ILE A 38 9.08 -9.79 2.08
C ILE A 38 8.82 -11.29 2.15
N ALA A 39 9.70 -12.09 1.60
CA ALA A 39 9.56 -13.56 1.57
C ALA A 39 9.45 -14.19 2.98
N HIS A 40 10.09 -13.57 3.99
CA HIS A 40 10.02 -14.02 5.39
C HIS A 40 8.90 -13.34 6.21
N ALA A 41 8.05 -12.54 5.58
CA ALA A 41 6.95 -11.84 6.23
C ALA A 41 5.60 -12.18 5.54
N PRO A 42 4.98 -13.34 5.85
CA PRO A 42 3.81 -13.83 5.12
C PRO A 42 2.59 -12.89 5.17
N ASN A 43 2.55 -11.98 6.12
CA ASN A 43 1.50 -10.98 6.25
C ASN A 43 1.97 -9.57 5.85
N ALA A 44 3.08 -9.46 5.10
CA ALA A 44 3.58 -8.19 4.60
C ALA A 44 2.56 -7.52 3.68
N GLN A 45 2.53 -6.20 3.75
CA GLN A 45 1.81 -5.35 2.82
C GLN A 45 2.86 -4.62 1.98
N ILE A 46 2.76 -4.71 0.67
CA ILE A 46 3.69 -4.05 -0.24
C ILE A 46 2.98 -2.82 -0.80
N LEU A 47 3.57 -1.66 -0.60
CA LEU A 47 2.99 -0.37 -0.97
C LEU A 47 3.82 0.29 -2.06
N ASP A 48 3.23 0.42 -3.24
CA ASP A 48 3.78 1.20 -4.34
C ASP A 48 3.21 2.62 -4.30
N VAL A 49 4.07 3.59 -4.02
CA VAL A 49 3.64 5.00 -3.93
C VAL A 49 3.89 5.79 -5.21
N ARG A 50 4.04 5.09 -6.34
CA ARG A 50 4.13 5.70 -7.67
C ARG A 50 2.76 6.09 -8.20
N THR A 51 2.75 6.74 -9.37
CA THR A 51 1.50 7.00 -10.07
C THR A 51 0.88 5.71 -10.62
N PRO A 52 -0.43 5.68 -10.88
CA PRO A 52 -1.06 4.51 -11.51
C PRO A 52 -0.43 4.11 -12.84
N GLU A 53 -0.03 5.10 -13.66
CA GLU A 53 0.60 4.84 -14.95
C GLU A 53 2.00 4.22 -14.83
N GLU A 54 2.74 4.54 -13.75
CA GLU A 54 4.02 3.90 -13.44
C GLU A 54 3.79 2.47 -12.94
N PHE A 55 2.76 2.26 -12.14
CA PHE A 55 2.37 0.97 -11.59
C PHE A 55 1.95 -0.01 -12.68
N ASP A 56 1.11 0.43 -13.61
CA ASP A 56 0.59 -0.37 -14.73
C ASP A 56 1.69 -0.89 -15.66
N LYS A 57 2.78 -0.13 -15.78
CA LYS A 57 3.96 -0.53 -16.60
C LYS A 57 4.78 -1.64 -15.96
N GLY A 58 4.56 -1.91 -14.69
CA GLY A 58 5.23 -2.96 -13.94
C GLY A 58 5.36 -2.61 -12.47
N HIS A 59 5.13 -3.58 -11.59
CA HIS A 59 5.18 -3.41 -10.14
C HIS A 59 5.58 -4.74 -9.46
N LEU A 60 5.86 -4.70 -8.16
CA LEU A 60 6.10 -5.91 -7.38
C LEU A 60 4.80 -6.70 -7.23
N GLU A 61 4.91 -8.01 -7.27
CA GLU A 61 3.75 -8.88 -7.09
C GLU A 61 3.03 -8.61 -5.77
N ASN A 62 1.70 -8.58 -5.80
CA ASN A 62 0.83 -8.24 -4.66
C ASN A 62 1.03 -6.83 -4.09
N ALA A 63 1.64 -5.91 -4.82
CA ALA A 63 1.74 -4.52 -4.39
C ALA A 63 0.38 -3.81 -4.52
N ILE A 64 0.09 -2.99 -3.52
CA ILE A 64 -1.06 -2.08 -3.50
C ILE A 64 -0.55 -0.71 -3.96
N ASN A 65 -1.20 -0.12 -4.97
CA ASN A 65 -0.82 1.21 -5.43
C ASN A 65 -1.60 2.30 -4.67
N ILE A 66 -0.87 3.17 -3.97
CA ILE A 66 -1.42 4.38 -3.37
C ILE A 66 -0.50 5.54 -3.74
N ASN A 67 -0.93 6.34 -4.71
CA ASN A 67 -0.13 7.41 -5.27
C ASN A 67 0.21 8.49 -4.23
N TRP A 68 1.49 8.67 -3.91
CA TRP A 68 1.97 9.70 -2.97
C TRP A 68 1.54 11.12 -3.35
N ASN A 69 1.45 11.41 -4.63
CA ASN A 69 1.10 12.74 -5.14
C ASN A 69 -0.41 13.01 -5.14
N SER A 70 -1.24 12.04 -4.76
CA SER A 70 -2.69 12.21 -4.72
C SER A 70 -3.12 12.93 -3.44
N SER A 71 -4.13 13.79 -3.55
CA SER A 71 -4.74 14.51 -2.42
C SER A 71 -5.40 13.56 -1.41
N ASP A 72 -5.81 12.37 -1.86
CA ASP A 72 -6.47 11.33 -1.08
C ASP A 72 -5.50 10.25 -0.55
N PHE A 73 -4.19 10.47 -0.67
CA PHE A 73 -3.17 9.53 -0.20
C PHE A 73 -3.46 9.01 1.22
N PHE A 74 -3.77 9.92 2.15
CA PHE A 74 -4.03 9.55 3.55
C PHE A 74 -5.33 8.78 3.75
N GLN A 75 -6.36 9.08 2.97
CA GLN A 75 -7.63 8.35 3.02
C GLN A 75 -7.42 6.90 2.58
N ASN A 76 -6.65 6.71 1.50
CA ASN A 76 -6.36 5.39 0.96
C ASN A 76 -5.44 4.55 1.86
N LEU A 77 -4.68 5.18 2.78
CA LEU A 77 -3.92 4.44 3.80
C LEU A 77 -4.80 3.71 4.82
N SER A 78 -6.08 4.01 4.91
CA SER A 78 -7.02 3.30 5.79
C SER A 78 -7.12 1.80 5.48
N GLU A 79 -6.81 1.40 4.24
CA GLU A 79 -6.77 0.00 3.81
C GLU A 79 -5.52 -0.75 4.33
N ILE A 80 -4.48 -0.01 4.73
CA ILE A 80 -3.21 -0.56 5.19
C ILE A 80 -3.25 -0.79 6.70
N LYS A 81 -3.05 -2.03 7.13
CA LYS A 81 -3.12 -2.43 8.54
C LYS A 81 -1.85 -2.04 9.29
N LYS A 82 -1.94 -1.15 10.29
CA LYS A 82 -0.80 -0.67 11.11
C LYS A 82 -0.09 -1.78 11.89
N SER A 83 -0.78 -2.90 12.16
CA SER A 83 -0.23 -4.05 12.88
C SER A 83 0.69 -4.95 12.03
N ARG A 84 0.64 -4.81 10.70
CA ARG A 84 1.42 -5.63 9.76
C ARG A 84 2.66 -4.89 9.27
N PRO A 85 3.73 -5.59 8.90
CA PRO A 85 4.87 -4.98 8.21
C PRO A 85 4.45 -4.35 6.88
N VAL A 86 4.91 -3.14 6.63
CA VAL A 86 4.68 -2.40 5.37
C VAL A 86 6.01 -2.21 4.66
N PHE A 87 6.06 -2.62 3.42
CA PHE A 87 7.20 -2.51 2.53
C PHE A 87 6.88 -1.48 1.46
N VAL A 88 7.57 -0.34 1.48
CA VAL A 88 7.25 0.81 0.66
C VAL A 88 8.32 1.01 -0.41
N TYR A 89 7.88 1.31 -1.61
CA TYR A 89 8.79 1.70 -2.69
C TYR A 89 8.15 2.72 -3.63
N CYS A 90 9.00 3.47 -4.32
CA CYS A 90 8.61 4.29 -5.47
C CYS A 90 9.55 4.01 -6.65
N LEU A 91 9.68 4.92 -7.59
CA LEU A 91 10.57 4.72 -8.75
C LEU A 91 12.04 4.75 -8.36
N GLY A 92 12.51 5.80 -7.66
CA GLY A 92 13.92 6.04 -7.35
C GLY A 92 14.25 6.23 -5.87
N GLY A 93 13.26 6.12 -4.94
CA GLY A 93 13.46 6.19 -3.49
C GLY A 93 13.03 7.51 -2.83
N GLY A 94 12.84 8.61 -3.57
CA GLY A 94 12.49 9.91 -2.97
C GLY A 94 11.06 9.96 -2.40
N ARG A 95 10.05 9.62 -3.20
CA ARG A 95 8.64 9.58 -2.76
C ARG A 95 8.43 8.56 -1.63
N SER A 96 9.07 7.38 -1.72
CA SER A 96 8.93 6.34 -0.71
C SER A 96 9.56 6.76 0.61
N ALA A 97 10.69 7.46 0.62
CA ALA A 97 11.29 7.98 1.84
C ALA A 97 10.35 8.96 2.58
N ALA A 98 9.70 9.88 1.82
CA ALA A 98 8.71 10.80 2.38
C ALA A 98 7.47 10.05 2.90
N ALA A 99 6.96 9.08 2.13
CA ALA A 99 5.82 8.25 2.52
C ALA A 99 6.13 7.43 3.79
N VAL A 100 7.32 6.85 3.90
CA VAL A 100 7.78 6.09 5.08
C VAL A 100 7.85 6.97 6.32
N ALA A 101 8.38 8.20 6.21
CA ALA A 101 8.38 9.14 7.32
C ALA A 101 6.94 9.40 7.82
N LYS A 102 6.03 9.65 6.88
CA LYS A 102 4.63 9.91 7.20
C LYS A 102 3.90 8.70 7.77
N LEU A 103 4.11 7.51 7.23
CA LEU A 103 3.57 6.27 7.79
C LEU A 103 3.99 6.06 9.25
N ARG A 104 5.24 6.38 9.58
CA ARG A 104 5.73 6.27 10.98
C ARG A 104 5.05 7.28 11.90
N GLU A 105 4.87 8.52 11.45
CA GLU A 105 4.08 9.53 12.17
C GLU A 105 2.66 9.06 12.42
N GLU A 106 2.05 8.38 11.46
CA GLU A 106 0.71 7.78 11.57
C GLU A 106 0.66 6.51 12.46
N GLY A 107 1.79 6.10 13.04
CA GLY A 107 1.88 5.01 14.01
C GLY A 107 2.14 3.62 13.42
N PHE A 108 2.55 3.52 12.15
CA PHE A 108 3.04 2.27 11.58
C PHE A 108 4.42 1.93 12.14
N LYS A 109 4.56 0.82 12.87
CA LYS A 109 5.79 0.49 13.59
C LYS A 109 6.84 -0.25 12.75
N LYS A 110 6.40 -1.06 11.79
CA LYS A 110 7.27 -1.91 10.95
C LYS A 110 7.20 -1.45 9.50
N VAL A 111 7.93 -0.39 9.17
CA VAL A 111 7.95 0.20 7.83
C VAL A 111 9.35 0.12 7.26
N TYR A 112 9.46 -0.49 6.08
CA TYR A 112 10.70 -0.70 5.33
C TYR A 112 10.66 0.08 4.04
N ASP A 113 11.72 0.86 3.75
CA ASP A 113 11.89 1.60 2.51
C ASP A 113 12.87 0.87 1.60
N MET A 114 12.58 0.79 0.30
CA MET A 114 13.48 0.21 -0.68
C MET A 114 14.42 1.27 -1.25
N LYS A 115 15.70 1.18 -0.92
CA LYS A 115 16.74 2.05 -1.47
C LYS A 115 16.78 1.95 -3.01
N GLY A 116 16.69 3.09 -3.68
CA GLY A 116 16.70 3.15 -5.14
C GLY A 116 15.41 2.68 -5.82
N GLY A 117 14.40 2.29 -5.05
CA GLY A 117 13.04 2.01 -5.53
C GLY A 117 12.97 0.92 -6.62
N PHE A 118 11.95 1.02 -7.47
CA PHE A 118 11.68 0.08 -8.55
C PHE A 118 12.82 0.00 -9.59
N MET A 119 13.56 1.09 -9.77
CA MET A 119 14.76 1.07 -10.63
C MET A 119 15.82 0.11 -10.09
N ALA A 120 16.10 0.15 -8.78
CA ALA A 120 17.04 -0.77 -8.14
C ALA A 120 16.54 -2.22 -8.12
N TRP A 121 15.22 -2.42 -7.99
CA TRP A 121 14.58 -3.74 -8.10
C TRP A 121 14.83 -4.37 -9.46
N ASN A 122 14.57 -3.62 -10.53
CA ASN A 122 14.79 -4.08 -11.90
C ASN A 122 16.29 -4.30 -12.21
N ALA A 123 17.16 -3.41 -11.75
CA ALA A 123 18.61 -3.55 -11.91
C ALA A 123 19.17 -4.79 -11.19
N ALA A 124 18.50 -5.23 -10.09
CA ALA A 124 18.83 -6.47 -9.39
C ALA A 124 18.29 -7.74 -10.08
N GLY A 125 17.57 -7.62 -11.19
CA GLY A 125 16.95 -8.73 -11.92
C GLY A 125 15.83 -9.43 -11.15
N LEU A 126 15.18 -8.73 -10.20
CA LEU A 126 14.11 -9.30 -9.41
C LEU A 126 12.78 -9.28 -10.18
N PRO A 127 11.87 -10.26 -9.94
CA PRO A 127 10.64 -10.40 -10.70
C PRO A 127 9.69 -9.25 -10.45
N SER A 128 9.12 -8.73 -11.53
CA SER A 128 8.01 -7.77 -11.50
C SER A 128 6.86 -8.30 -12.34
N THR A 129 5.65 -7.90 -11.99
CA THR A 129 4.47 -8.20 -12.77
C THR A 129 3.98 -6.93 -13.45
N THR A 130 3.44 -7.08 -14.63
CA THR A 130 2.60 -6.05 -15.23
C THR A 130 1.17 -6.43 -14.93
N GLN A 131 0.44 -5.60 -14.19
CA GLN A 131 -1.00 -5.69 -14.30
C GLN A 131 -1.28 -5.39 -15.78
N LYS A 132 -1.55 -6.44 -16.56
CA LYS A 132 -2.31 -6.22 -17.76
C LYS A 132 -3.64 -5.70 -17.24
N THR A 133 -3.73 -4.40 -17.05
CA THR A 133 -5.03 -3.76 -17.10
C THR A 133 -5.58 -4.27 -18.40
N LEU A 134 -6.46 -5.26 -18.33
CA LEU A 134 -7.41 -5.39 -19.37
C LEU A 134 -7.91 -3.96 -19.54
N LYS A 135 -7.55 -3.33 -20.65
CA LYS A 135 -8.25 -2.13 -21.10
C LYS A 135 -9.67 -2.59 -21.44
N THR A 136 -10.38 -3.05 -20.44
CA THR A 136 -11.81 -2.88 -20.41
C THR A 136 -11.91 -1.37 -20.39
N LYS A 137 -12.25 -0.80 -21.51
CA LYS A 137 -12.61 0.59 -21.65
C LYS A 137 -13.73 0.83 -20.64
N GLY A 138 -13.33 1.07 -19.40
CA GLY A 138 -14.27 1.41 -18.33
C GLY A 138 -14.98 2.68 -18.78
N LEU A 139 -16.24 2.76 -18.47
CA LEU A 139 -17.01 3.97 -18.74
C LEU A 139 -16.34 5.14 -18.00
N SER A 140 -16.16 6.25 -18.69
CA SER A 140 -15.85 7.51 -18.04
C SER A 140 -17.03 7.91 -17.15
N LEU A 141 -16.77 8.75 -16.15
CA LEU A 141 -17.83 9.30 -15.28
C LEU A 141 -18.97 9.95 -16.08
N ILE A 142 -18.65 10.55 -17.23
CA ILE A 142 -19.63 11.18 -18.12
C ILE A 142 -20.48 10.10 -18.81
N GLU A 143 -19.85 9.05 -19.33
CA GLU A 143 -20.55 7.94 -19.97
C GLU A 143 -21.44 7.19 -18.96
N TYR A 144 -20.92 6.93 -17.74
CA TYR A 144 -21.69 6.37 -16.64
C TYR A 144 -22.88 7.27 -16.26
N GLY A 145 -22.63 8.56 -16.09
CA GLY A 145 -23.69 9.52 -15.77
C GLY A 145 -24.79 9.61 -16.85
N ASN A 146 -24.42 9.46 -18.11
CA ASN A 146 -25.38 9.43 -19.22
C ASN A 146 -26.22 8.16 -19.23
N LEU A 147 -25.60 7.00 -18.96
CA LEU A 147 -26.31 5.73 -18.82
C LEU A 147 -27.35 5.75 -17.68
N MET A 148 -26.96 6.35 -16.55
CA MET A 148 -27.86 6.48 -15.39
C MET A 148 -29.02 7.45 -15.61
N LYS A 149 -28.93 8.36 -16.60
CA LYS A 149 -30.01 9.29 -16.97
C LYS A 149 -31.02 8.68 -17.94
N ASP A 150 -30.63 7.62 -18.65
CA ASP A 150 -31.53 6.91 -19.55
C ASP A 150 -32.51 6.05 -18.73
N SER A 151 -33.72 6.59 -18.55
CA SER A 151 -34.78 5.90 -17.81
C SER A 151 -35.50 4.82 -18.65
N SER A 152 -35.11 4.61 -19.90
CA SER A 152 -35.75 3.65 -20.80
C SER A 152 -35.40 2.20 -20.46
N LYS A 153 -34.24 1.98 -19.81
CA LYS A 153 -33.76 0.64 -19.43
C LYS A 153 -33.19 0.64 -18.01
N LEU A 154 -33.27 -0.52 -17.39
CA LEU A 154 -32.54 -0.80 -16.15
C LEU A 154 -31.05 -0.95 -16.47
N VAL A 155 -30.19 -0.36 -15.66
CA VAL A 155 -28.75 -0.49 -15.79
C VAL A 155 -28.24 -1.46 -14.72
N LEU A 156 -27.66 -2.58 -15.13
CA LEU A 156 -26.99 -3.54 -14.27
C LEU A 156 -25.48 -3.27 -14.33
N VAL A 157 -24.91 -2.85 -13.23
CA VAL A 157 -23.46 -2.59 -13.13
C VAL A 157 -22.80 -3.80 -12.48
N ASP A 158 -21.87 -4.45 -13.19
CA ASP A 158 -21.06 -5.55 -12.65
C ASP A 158 -19.67 -5.05 -12.26
N PHE A 159 -19.41 -4.94 -10.97
CA PHE A 159 -18.08 -4.62 -10.44
C PHE A 159 -17.24 -5.89 -10.38
N TYR A 160 -16.36 -6.04 -11.32
CA TYR A 160 -15.55 -7.23 -11.52
C TYR A 160 -14.05 -6.97 -11.28
N ALA A 161 -13.36 -7.97 -10.73
CA ALA A 161 -11.91 -7.99 -10.64
C ALA A 161 -11.37 -9.40 -10.98
N ASP A 162 -10.23 -9.46 -11.67
CA ASP A 162 -9.64 -10.73 -12.13
C ASP A 162 -9.27 -11.70 -11.00
N TRP A 163 -8.99 -11.18 -9.81
CA TRP A 163 -8.73 -11.97 -8.62
C TRP A 163 -9.99 -12.40 -7.84
N CYS A 164 -11.17 -11.87 -8.21
CA CYS A 164 -12.43 -12.16 -7.52
C CYS A 164 -13.00 -13.50 -7.96
N GLY A 165 -12.75 -14.55 -7.19
CA GLY A 165 -13.28 -15.89 -7.47
C GLY A 165 -14.81 -15.96 -7.56
N PRO A 166 -15.57 -15.38 -6.62
CA PRO A 166 -17.04 -15.30 -6.71
C PRO A 166 -17.52 -14.56 -7.96
N CYS A 167 -16.88 -13.44 -8.34
CA CYS A 167 -17.24 -12.67 -9.54
C CYS A 167 -17.11 -13.52 -10.81
N LYS A 168 -16.02 -14.29 -10.93
CA LYS A 168 -15.84 -15.22 -12.07
C LYS A 168 -16.94 -16.25 -12.18
N LYS A 169 -17.45 -16.75 -11.06
CA LYS A 169 -18.57 -17.70 -11.04
C LYS A 169 -19.88 -17.04 -11.40
N MET A 170 -20.08 -15.77 -11.02
CA MET A 170 -21.29 -15.00 -11.30
C MET A 170 -21.37 -14.50 -12.76
N ALA A 171 -20.24 -14.13 -13.36
CA ALA A 171 -20.17 -13.49 -14.67
C ALA A 171 -20.99 -14.22 -15.78
N PRO A 172 -21.00 -15.56 -15.90
CA PRO A 172 -21.82 -16.25 -16.90
C PRO A 172 -23.32 -16.01 -16.68
N PHE A 173 -23.79 -16.01 -15.45
CA PHE A 173 -25.19 -15.79 -15.11
C PHE A 173 -25.64 -14.37 -15.41
N ILE A 174 -24.79 -13.38 -15.05
CA ILE A 174 -25.04 -11.96 -15.32
C ILE A 174 -25.14 -11.72 -16.83
N LYS A 175 -24.21 -12.26 -17.61
CA LYS A 175 -24.24 -12.19 -19.08
C LYS A 175 -25.49 -12.81 -19.67
N LYS A 176 -25.89 -13.97 -19.16
CA LYS A 176 -27.14 -14.65 -19.62
C LYS A 176 -28.38 -13.78 -19.34
N ILE A 177 -28.52 -13.24 -18.14
CA ILE A 177 -29.62 -12.35 -17.77
C ILE A 177 -29.64 -11.11 -18.68
N ALA A 178 -28.48 -10.51 -18.95
CA ALA A 178 -28.37 -9.33 -19.79
C ALA A 178 -28.78 -9.64 -21.24
N GLN A 179 -28.45 -10.83 -21.76
CA GLN A 179 -28.87 -11.27 -23.09
C GLN A 179 -30.36 -11.53 -23.19
N GLU A 180 -30.94 -12.23 -22.19
CA GLU A 180 -32.37 -12.55 -22.15
C GLU A 180 -33.27 -11.32 -21.96
N LYS A 181 -32.75 -10.30 -21.28
CA LYS A 181 -33.47 -9.07 -20.91
C LYS A 181 -32.96 -7.82 -21.64
N ASN A 182 -32.31 -7.96 -22.76
CA ASN A 182 -31.65 -6.88 -23.51
C ASN A 182 -32.58 -5.72 -23.94
N GLN A 183 -33.88 -5.96 -24.00
CA GLN A 183 -34.86 -4.89 -24.31
C GLN A 183 -35.08 -3.95 -23.15
N ILE A 184 -34.91 -4.43 -21.89
CA ILE A 184 -35.19 -3.66 -20.67
C ILE A 184 -33.97 -3.50 -19.76
N LEU A 185 -32.83 -4.12 -20.09
CA LEU A 185 -31.62 -4.14 -19.26
C LEU A 185 -30.39 -3.85 -20.11
N THR A 186 -29.54 -2.97 -19.61
CA THR A 186 -28.18 -2.73 -20.13
C THR A 186 -27.17 -3.21 -19.10
N LEU A 187 -26.23 -4.08 -19.50
CA LEU A 187 -25.12 -4.53 -18.68
C LEU A 187 -23.90 -3.63 -18.93
N VAL A 188 -23.27 -3.20 -17.84
CA VAL A 188 -22.10 -2.31 -17.82
C VAL A 188 -20.99 -2.90 -16.96
#